data_e0439a08e80638445560081b782b5595
#
_entry.id   e0439a08e80638445560081b782b5595
#
_cell.length_a   1.000
_cell.length_b   1.000
_cell.length_c   1.000
_cell.angle_alpha   90.00
_cell.angle_beta   90.00
_cell.angle_gamma   90.00
#
_symmetry.space_group_name_H-M   'P 1'
#
loop_
_entity.id
_entity.type
_entity.pdbx_description
1 polymer ?
#
loop_
_entity_poly.entity_id
_entity_poly.type
_entity_poly.pdbx_seq_one_letter_code
_entity_poly.pdbx_strand_id
1 'polypeptide(L)'
;MKLAAICGAVLGMALLPSSFLAAKQKEQKAADGKVWDSGSFGIFVNGKRVGTEKFKIQQHGDSSVTTSELKMQQGTYKASQKAEMDLARNGDLQSYTWESSQPKKEECKVDTKDQLLIEHITPADQKPLDIQHLLPASTAILDDNFFSQREVLLWHYLAACSRVSNQLACKPASIPVLIPQQHLSVDATLQLLGHEEISSNGVVRQVNKVELTLHNPQQVVWMNDKSKDSELRWVLWVDENYRIVKITVNNSNVEIVRDAGNSPVSVGALSTAPGK
;
A
#
# COMPACT_ATOMS: atom_id res chain seq x y z
N MET A 1 -79.51 -37.71 -27.91
CA MET A 1 -80.43 -37.06 -26.95
C MET A 1 -79.59 -36.26 -25.97
N LYS A 2 -79.85 -34.89 -25.92
CA LYS A 2 -79.69 -33.90 -24.83
C LYS A 2 -78.27 -33.92 -24.13
N LEU A 3 -77.38 -32.97 -24.43
CA LEU A 3 -77.15 -31.62 -23.90
C LEU A 3 -77.11 -31.52 -22.37
N ALA A 4 -76.01 -31.15 -21.84
CA ALA A 4 -75.85 -30.17 -20.76
C ALA A 4 -74.48 -29.53 -20.80
N ALA A 5 -74.39 -28.24 -21.02
CA ALA A 5 -73.25 -27.38 -20.93
C ALA A 5 -73.04 -26.98 -19.47
N ILE A 6 -71.81 -27.00 -19.01
CA ILE A 6 -71.39 -26.32 -17.77
C ILE A 6 -70.24 -25.39 -18.07
N CYS A 7 -70.52 -24.08 -17.95
CA CYS A 7 -69.54 -23.03 -17.94
C CYS A 7 -68.63 -23.15 -16.72
N GLY A 8 -67.32 -23.25 -16.91
CA GLY A 8 -66.33 -23.09 -15.88
C GLY A 8 -65.44 -21.86 -16.16
N ALA A 9 -65.65 -20.83 -15.36
CA ALA A 9 -64.83 -19.61 -15.40
C ALA A 9 -63.40 -19.90 -14.98
N VAL A 10 -62.43 -19.72 -15.89
CA VAL A 10 -61.01 -19.78 -15.58
C VAL A 10 -60.55 -18.39 -15.12
N LEU A 11 -60.31 -18.26 -13.83
CA LEU A 11 -59.68 -17.10 -13.22
C LEU A 11 -58.22 -17.09 -13.66
N GLY A 12 -57.87 -16.18 -14.55
CA GLY A 12 -56.50 -15.94 -14.97
C GLY A 12 -55.69 -15.24 -13.86
N MET A 13 -54.84 -15.99 -13.20
CA MET A 13 -53.91 -15.45 -12.22
C MET A 13 -52.67 -14.94 -12.99
N ALA A 14 -52.62 -13.61 -13.20
CA ALA A 14 -51.48 -12.93 -13.82
C ALA A 14 -50.28 -13.01 -12.86
N LEU A 15 -49.31 -13.89 -13.16
CA LEU A 15 -47.98 -13.91 -12.53
C LEU A 15 -47.16 -12.76 -13.08
N LEU A 16 -47.05 -11.68 -12.31
CA LEU A 16 -46.10 -10.62 -12.57
C LEU A 16 -44.67 -11.16 -12.31
N PRO A 17 -43.76 -11.03 -13.28
CA PRO A 17 -42.35 -11.34 -12.99
C PRO A 17 -41.81 -10.24 -12.07
N SER A 18 -41.54 -10.59 -10.83
CA SER A 18 -40.78 -9.79 -9.89
C SER A 18 -39.34 -9.70 -10.41
N SER A 19 -39.03 -8.66 -11.17
CA SER A 19 -37.67 -8.30 -11.54
C SER A 19 -36.94 -7.92 -10.26
N PHE A 20 -36.25 -8.87 -9.65
CA PHE A 20 -35.25 -8.59 -8.65
C PHE A 20 -34.12 -7.81 -9.32
N LEU A 21 -34.23 -6.49 -9.32
CA LEU A 21 -33.08 -5.60 -9.44
C LEU A 21 -32.21 -5.86 -8.22
N ALA A 22 -31.27 -6.79 -8.37
CA ALA A 22 -30.11 -6.87 -7.49
C ALA A 22 -29.30 -5.58 -7.71
N ALA A 23 -29.71 -4.52 -7.03
CA ALA A 23 -28.86 -3.36 -6.83
C ALA A 23 -27.60 -3.90 -6.15
N LYS A 24 -26.47 -3.92 -6.88
CA LYS A 24 -25.16 -3.98 -6.29
C LYS A 24 -25.06 -2.80 -5.34
N GLN A 25 -25.42 -3.02 -4.07
CA GLN A 25 -24.98 -2.13 -3.01
C GLN A 25 -23.45 -2.18 -3.05
N LYS A 26 -22.85 -1.19 -3.71
CA LYS A 26 -21.51 -0.77 -3.32
C LYS A 26 -21.67 -0.43 -1.84
N GLU A 27 -21.18 -1.30 -0.96
CA GLU A 27 -21.00 -0.94 0.43
C GLU A 27 -20.20 0.36 0.42
N GLN A 28 -20.89 1.42 0.76
CA GLN A 28 -20.31 2.72 0.98
C GLN A 28 -19.52 2.54 2.28
N LYS A 29 -18.25 2.14 2.13
CA LYS A 29 -17.31 2.03 3.26
C LYS A 29 -17.44 3.33 4.04
N ALA A 30 -17.89 3.25 5.26
CA ALA A 30 -18.21 4.38 6.12
C ALA A 30 -17.02 5.37 6.14
N ALA A 31 -17.32 6.64 5.81
CA ALA A 31 -16.32 7.67 5.52
C ALA A 31 -15.62 8.26 6.75
N ASP A 32 -15.74 7.68 7.94
CA ASP A 32 -15.37 8.33 9.20
C ASP A 32 -14.28 7.64 10.02
N GLY A 33 -13.25 7.09 9.37
CA GLY A 33 -12.05 6.65 10.07
C GLY A 33 -11.15 7.84 10.45
N LYS A 34 -10.53 7.80 11.64
CA LYS A 34 -9.49 8.78 12.03
C LYS A 34 -8.35 8.73 11.02
N VAL A 35 -8.07 9.85 10.36
CA VAL A 35 -6.89 9.98 9.49
C VAL A 35 -5.64 10.05 10.36
N TRP A 36 -4.72 9.11 10.16
CA TRP A 36 -3.42 9.09 10.83
C TRP A 36 -2.40 9.93 10.08
N ASP A 37 -2.36 9.77 8.76
CA ASP A 37 -1.54 10.60 7.90
C ASP A 37 -2.15 10.73 6.50
N SER A 38 -1.80 11.81 5.81
CA SER A 38 -2.15 12.02 4.42
C SER A 38 -1.22 13.06 3.82
N GLY A 39 -1.04 13.01 2.52
CA GLY A 39 -0.17 13.96 1.85
C GLY A 39 0.18 13.53 0.45
N SER A 40 1.32 14.01 -0.01
CA SER A 40 1.91 13.57 -1.26
C SER A 40 3.43 13.48 -1.17
N PHE A 41 3.97 12.58 -1.97
CA PHE A 41 5.39 12.47 -2.25
C PHE A 41 5.69 12.92 -3.67
N GLY A 42 6.65 13.82 -3.84
CA GLY A 42 7.26 14.13 -5.11
C GLY A 42 8.35 13.14 -5.45
N ILE A 43 8.35 12.60 -6.65
CA ILE A 43 9.37 11.68 -7.17
C ILE A 43 10.28 12.47 -8.09
N PHE A 44 11.56 12.48 -7.79
CA PHE A 44 12.57 13.23 -8.52
C PHE A 44 13.62 12.29 -9.11
N VAL A 45 14.01 12.52 -10.35
CA VAL A 45 15.12 11.85 -11.05
C VAL A 45 16.06 12.92 -11.57
N ASN A 46 17.33 12.86 -11.17
CA ASN A 46 18.32 13.90 -11.48
C ASN A 46 17.82 15.32 -11.08
N GLY A 47 17.18 15.44 -9.94
CA GLY A 47 16.65 16.71 -9.42
C GLY A 47 15.39 17.23 -10.15
N LYS A 48 14.88 16.53 -11.16
CA LYS A 48 13.63 16.90 -11.86
C LYS A 48 12.48 16.07 -11.37
N ARG A 49 11.37 16.72 -11.01
CA ARG A 49 10.15 16.03 -10.62
C ARG A 49 9.56 15.28 -11.82
N VAL A 50 9.39 13.97 -11.67
CA VAL A 50 8.85 13.07 -12.69
C VAL A 50 7.52 12.46 -12.26
N GLY A 51 7.13 12.57 -11.00
CA GLY A 51 5.90 11.98 -10.52
C GLY A 51 5.42 12.52 -9.18
N THR A 52 4.24 12.08 -8.82
CA THR A 52 3.61 12.35 -7.52
C THR A 52 2.80 11.15 -7.10
N GLU A 53 3.03 10.67 -5.88
CA GLU A 53 2.09 9.83 -5.15
C GLU A 53 1.26 10.72 -4.24
N LYS A 54 -0.07 10.59 -4.27
CA LYS A 54 -0.98 11.11 -3.24
C LYS A 54 -1.45 9.94 -2.39
N PHE A 55 -1.47 10.11 -1.08
CA PHE A 55 -1.85 9.02 -0.20
C PHE A 55 -2.67 9.49 0.99
N LYS A 56 -3.34 8.53 1.62
CA LYS A 56 -4.07 8.68 2.87
C LYS A 56 -4.00 7.38 3.66
N ILE A 57 -3.65 7.47 4.94
CA ILE A 57 -3.62 6.37 5.89
C ILE A 57 -4.65 6.69 6.97
N GLN A 58 -5.65 5.82 7.14
CA GLN A 58 -6.73 6.04 8.08
C GLN A 58 -7.09 4.79 8.85
N GLN A 59 -7.52 4.96 10.09
CA GLN A 59 -8.09 3.89 10.88
C GLN A 59 -9.49 3.58 10.39
N HIS A 60 -9.85 2.31 10.34
CA HIS A 60 -11.17 1.85 9.96
C HIS A 60 -11.61 0.72 10.91
N GLY A 61 -12.29 1.09 12.00
CA GLY A 61 -12.56 0.14 13.09
C GLY A 61 -11.27 -0.37 13.72
N ASP A 62 -11.08 -1.69 13.68
CA ASP A 62 -9.86 -2.36 14.17
C ASP A 62 -8.80 -2.57 13.07
N SER A 63 -9.02 -2.04 11.88
CA SER A 63 -8.08 -2.10 10.78
C SER A 63 -7.54 -0.72 10.41
N SER A 64 -6.50 -0.70 9.57
CA SER A 64 -6.01 0.51 8.92
C SER A 64 -6.05 0.36 7.42
N VAL A 65 -6.52 1.40 6.72
CA VAL A 65 -6.58 1.43 5.27
C VAL A 65 -5.63 2.49 4.74
N THR A 66 -4.74 2.08 3.86
CA THR A 66 -3.85 2.98 3.11
C THR A 66 -4.31 3.03 1.67
N THR A 67 -4.64 4.23 1.18
CA THR A 67 -4.98 4.46 -0.22
C THR A 67 -3.92 5.32 -0.87
N SER A 68 -3.54 5.00 -2.10
CA SER A 68 -2.53 5.74 -2.86
C SER A 68 -2.95 5.92 -4.31
N GLU A 69 -2.61 7.07 -4.87
CA GLU A 69 -2.75 7.39 -6.29
C GLU A 69 -1.42 7.94 -6.80
N LEU A 70 -0.83 7.24 -7.78
CA LEU A 70 0.42 7.61 -8.43
C LEU A 70 0.16 8.16 -9.83
N LYS A 71 0.85 9.26 -10.15
CA LYS A 71 0.97 9.77 -11.53
C LYS A 71 2.43 10.07 -11.81
N MET A 72 2.97 9.51 -12.89
CA MET A 72 4.34 9.74 -13.33
C MET A 72 4.38 10.08 -14.81
N GLN A 73 5.34 10.93 -15.16
CA GLN A 73 5.70 11.21 -16.54
C GLN A 73 7.20 11.50 -16.66
N GLN A 74 7.91 10.66 -17.42
CA GLN A 74 9.33 10.82 -17.71
C GLN A 74 9.57 10.59 -19.20
N GLY A 75 9.82 11.66 -19.94
CA GLY A 75 9.87 11.58 -21.40
C GLY A 75 8.53 11.11 -21.97
N THR A 76 8.57 10.03 -22.74
CA THR A 76 7.38 9.38 -23.31
C THR A 76 6.70 8.39 -22.35
N TYR A 77 7.38 7.99 -21.27
CA TYR A 77 6.81 7.08 -20.26
C TYR A 77 5.79 7.81 -19.40
N LYS A 78 4.62 7.19 -19.26
CA LYS A 78 3.56 7.65 -18.36
C LYS A 78 3.08 6.48 -17.51
N ALA A 79 2.86 6.73 -16.22
CA ALA A 79 2.21 5.78 -15.33
C ALA A 79 1.07 6.46 -14.57
N SER A 80 -0.03 5.74 -14.45
CA SER A 80 -1.17 6.12 -13.61
C SER A 80 -1.67 4.87 -12.91
N GLN A 81 -1.49 4.84 -11.59
CA GLN A 81 -1.72 3.67 -10.75
C GLN A 81 -2.46 4.06 -9.49
N LYS A 82 -3.19 3.12 -8.93
CA LYS A 82 -3.83 3.24 -7.62
C LYS A 82 -3.58 1.99 -6.82
N ALA A 83 -3.54 2.14 -5.49
CA ALA A 83 -3.46 1.02 -4.57
C ALA A 83 -4.32 1.27 -3.34
N GLU A 84 -4.83 0.18 -2.77
CA GLU A 84 -5.47 0.15 -1.46
C GLU A 84 -4.93 -1.05 -0.69
N MET A 85 -4.47 -0.82 0.54
CA MET A 85 -3.94 -1.83 1.44
C MET A 85 -4.72 -1.77 2.76
N ASP A 86 -5.30 -2.89 3.15
CA ASP A 86 -6.02 -3.05 4.40
C ASP A 86 -5.24 -3.97 5.34
N LEU A 87 -4.90 -3.46 6.53
CA LEU A 87 -4.15 -4.19 7.54
C LEU A 87 -4.99 -4.33 8.79
N ALA A 88 -4.96 -5.50 9.40
CA ALA A 88 -5.49 -5.74 10.73
C ALA A 88 -4.74 -4.90 11.78
N ARG A 89 -5.29 -4.81 12.99
CA ARG A 89 -4.70 -4.05 14.11
C ARG A 89 -3.28 -4.49 14.47
N ASN A 90 -2.95 -5.76 14.30
CA ASN A 90 -1.62 -6.32 14.55
C ASN A 90 -0.65 -6.13 13.38
N GLY A 91 -1.08 -5.50 12.29
CA GLY A 91 -0.29 -5.27 11.09
C GLY A 91 -0.37 -6.36 10.03
N ASP A 92 -1.11 -7.43 10.28
CA ASP A 92 -1.30 -8.49 9.29
C ASP A 92 -2.11 -7.98 8.09
N LEU A 93 -1.70 -8.38 6.90
CA LEU A 93 -2.41 -8.07 5.67
C LEU A 93 -3.81 -8.72 5.68
N GLN A 94 -4.84 -7.93 5.45
CA GLN A 94 -6.21 -8.40 5.21
C GLN A 94 -6.50 -8.46 3.72
N SER A 95 -6.16 -7.41 2.99
CA SER A 95 -6.27 -7.38 1.55
C SER A 95 -5.36 -6.29 0.97
N TYR A 96 -4.97 -6.49 -0.27
CA TYR A 96 -4.30 -5.49 -1.08
C TYR A 96 -4.88 -5.49 -2.48
N THR A 97 -5.08 -4.30 -3.05
CA THR A 97 -5.46 -4.14 -4.44
C THR A 97 -4.58 -3.11 -5.10
N TRP A 98 -4.20 -3.38 -6.34
CA TRP A 98 -3.47 -2.46 -7.17
C TRP A 98 -4.07 -2.46 -8.58
N GLU A 99 -4.18 -1.28 -9.15
CA GLU A 99 -4.64 -1.09 -10.52
C GLU A 99 -3.72 -0.13 -11.28
N SER A 100 -3.42 -0.46 -12.51
CA SER A 100 -2.72 0.39 -13.47
C SER A 100 -3.64 0.69 -14.65
N SER A 101 -3.69 1.96 -15.06
CA SER A 101 -4.36 2.38 -16.29
C SER A 101 -3.35 2.75 -17.39
N GLN A 102 -2.11 3.03 -17.00
CA GLN A 102 -0.98 3.36 -17.88
C GLN A 102 0.32 2.81 -17.28
N PRO A 103 1.27 2.30 -18.09
CA PRO A 103 1.26 2.20 -19.55
C PRO A 103 0.33 1.09 -20.08
N LYS A 104 -0.03 0.12 -19.23
CA LYS A 104 -0.96 -0.98 -19.54
C LYS A 104 -2.05 -1.04 -18.48
N LYS A 105 -3.22 -1.46 -18.89
CA LYS A 105 -4.29 -1.76 -17.92
C LYS A 105 -4.01 -3.12 -17.29
N GLU A 106 -3.92 -3.13 -15.97
CA GLU A 106 -3.71 -4.32 -15.19
C GLU A 106 -4.29 -4.13 -13.79
N GLU A 107 -4.82 -5.19 -13.24
CA GLU A 107 -5.36 -5.21 -11.88
C GLU A 107 -4.75 -6.40 -11.14
N CYS A 108 -4.34 -6.19 -9.90
CA CYS A 108 -3.88 -7.24 -9.01
C CYS A 108 -4.61 -7.11 -7.68
N LYS A 109 -5.04 -8.24 -7.14
CA LYS A 109 -5.59 -8.34 -5.79
C LYS A 109 -4.79 -9.39 -5.03
N VAL A 110 -4.40 -9.09 -3.79
CA VAL A 110 -3.78 -10.04 -2.89
C VAL A 110 -4.73 -10.33 -1.75
N ASP A 111 -5.10 -11.58 -1.59
CA ASP A 111 -5.92 -12.10 -0.50
C ASP A 111 -5.09 -13.00 0.41
N THR A 112 -5.44 -13.01 1.69
CA THR A 112 -4.85 -13.93 2.68
C THR A 112 -5.74 -15.16 2.82
N LYS A 113 -5.14 -16.34 2.73
CA LYS A 113 -5.85 -17.61 2.94
C LYS A 113 -4.95 -18.59 3.68
N ASP A 114 -5.31 -18.92 4.91
CA ASP A 114 -4.50 -19.77 5.78
C ASP A 114 -3.08 -19.20 5.96
N GLN A 115 -2.06 -19.88 5.46
CA GLN A 115 -0.65 -19.44 5.46
C GLN A 115 -0.17 -19.07 4.06
N LEU A 116 -1.07 -18.64 3.19
CA LEU A 116 -0.76 -18.27 1.83
C LEU A 116 -1.22 -16.83 1.56
N LEU A 117 -0.44 -16.12 0.77
CA LEU A 117 -0.90 -14.95 0.03
C LEU A 117 -1.20 -15.39 -1.40
N ILE A 118 -2.37 -15.02 -1.90
CA ILE A 118 -2.80 -15.37 -3.25
C ILE A 118 -2.94 -14.08 -4.03
N GLU A 119 -2.12 -13.94 -5.07
CA GLU A 119 -2.25 -12.87 -6.05
C GLU A 119 -3.21 -13.28 -7.16
N HIS A 120 -4.26 -12.50 -7.35
CA HIS A 120 -5.19 -12.60 -8.48
C HIS A 120 -4.86 -11.48 -9.47
N ILE A 121 -4.26 -11.83 -10.58
CA ILE A 121 -3.78 -10.89 -11.60
C ILE A 121 -4.73 -10.87 -12.77
N THR A 122 -5.20 -9.69 -13.19
CA THR A 122 -6.10 -9.51 -14.32
C THR A 122 -5.46 -8.52 -15.31
N PRO A 123 -4.62 -8.99 -16.24
CA PRO A 123 -4.08 -8.14 -17.31
C PRO A 123 -5.16 -7.85 -18.37
N ALA A 124 -5.04 -6.70 -19.06
CA ALA A 124 -6.05 -6.27 -20.03
C ALA A 124 -6.26 -7.27 -21.19
N ASP A 125 -5.16 -7.86 -21.67
CA ASP A 125 -5.13 -8.61 -22.93
C ASP A 125 -4.81 -10.09 -22.73
N GLN A 126 -4.84 -10.60 -21.49
CA GLN A 126 -4.51 -11.99 -21.16
C GLN A 126 -5.55 -12.58 -20.22
N LYS A 127 -5.50 -13.89 -20.07
CA LYS A 127 -6.36 -14.59 -19.10
C LYS A 127 -5.91 -14.24 -17.67
N PRO A 128 -6.84 -14.11 -16.73
CA PRO A 128 -6.52 -14.01 -15.32
C PRO A 128 -5.60 -15.15 -14.86
N LEU A 129 -4.69 -14.81 -13.96
CA LEU A 129 -3.71 -15.72 -13.38
C LEU A 129 -3.72 -15.60 -11.86
N ASP A 130 -3.63 -16.73 -11.17
CA ASP A 130 -3.43 -16.78 -9.73
C ASP A 130 -2.02 -17.27 -9.41
N ILE A 131 -1.31 -16.52 -8.55
CA ILE A 131 0.00 -16.91 -8.03
C ILE A 131 -0.14 -17.13 -6.52
N GLN A 132 0.36 -18.25 -6.03
CA GLN A 132 0.35 -18.57 -4.61
C GLN A 132 1.75 -18.39 -4.03
N HIS A 133 1.83 -17.61 -2.96
CA HIS A 133 3.05 -17.40 -2.19
C HIS A 133 2.91 -18.06 -0.83
N LEU A 134 3.85 -18.90 -0.44
CA LEU A 134 3.89 -19.49 0.91
C LEU A 134 4.46 -18.44 1.88
N LEU A 135 3.65 -17.47 2.22
CA LEU A 135 4.00 -16.32 3.02
C LEU A 135 2.92 -16.06 4.07
N PRO A 136 3.30 -15.70 5.31
CA PRO A 136 2.35 -15.37 6.37
C PRO A 136 1.62 -14.04 6.11
N ALA A 137 0.49 -13.83 6.75
CA ALA A 137 -0.26 -12.57 6.68
C ALA A 137 0.55 -11.35 7.20
N SER A 138 1.58 -11.58 8.02
CA SER A 138 2.52 -10.54 8.50
C SER A 138 3.52 -10.08 7.43
N THR A 139 3.43 -10.61 6.20
CA THR A 139 4.24 -10.17 5.07
C THR A 139 3.91 -8.74 4.69
N ALA A 140 4.93 -7.90 4.54
CA ALA A 140 4.74 -6.53 4.10
C ALA A 140 4.50 -6.46 2.58
N ILE A 141 3.64 -5.54 2.16
CA ILE A 141 3.49 -5.19 0.75
C ILE A 141 4.35 -3.95 0.46
N LEU A 142 5.25 -4.05 -0.51
CA LEU A 142 6.12 -2.94 -0.92
C LEU A 142 6.19 -2.84 -2.44
N ASP A 143 5.15 -2.32 -3.05
CA ASP A 143 5.20 -2.03 -4.49
C ASP A 143 6.19 -0.90 -4.81
N ASP A 144 6.68 -0.91 -6.02
CA ASP A 144 7.80 -0.08 -6.47
C ASP A 144 7.56 1.42 -6.27
N ASN A 145 6.35 1.88 -6.53
CA ASN A 145 6.04 3.30 -6.66
C ASN A 145 5.12 3.85 -5.57
N PHE A 146 4.77 3.05 -4.56
CA PHE A 146 3.94 3.49 -3.44
C PHE A 146 4.75 3.64 -2.16
N PHE A 147 5.17 4.87 -1.88
CA PHE A 147 6.08 5.18 -0.75
C PHE A 147 5.34 5.21 0.58
N SER A 148 4.03 5.43 0.57
CA SER A 148 3.16 5.31 1.74
C SER A 148 3.18 3.91 2.36
N GLN A 149 3.37 2.86 1.57
CA GLN A 149 3.52 1.48 2.08
C GLN A 149 4.80 1.34 2.92
N ARG A 150 5.87 2.04 2.53
CA ARG A 150 7.13 2.08 3.30
C ARG A 150 6.96 2.84 4.62
N GLU A 151 6.09 3.83 4.64
CA GLU A 151 5.77 4.55 5.86
C GLU A 151 5.01 3.66 6.85
N VAL A 152 4.03 2.91 6.38
CA VAL A 152 3.29 1.95 7.22
C VAL A 152 4.22 0.87 7.77
N LEU A 153 5.08 0.28 6.93
CA LEU A 153 6.08 -0.68 7.36
C LEU A 153 7.00 -0.10 8.43
N LEU A 154 7.46 1.13 8.22
CA LEU A 154 8.32 1.81 9.15
C LEU A 154 7.64 2.04 10.52
N TRP A 155 6.35 2.36 10.55
CA TRP A 155 5.60 2.49 11.80
C TRP A 155 5.60 1.19 12.59
N HIS A 156 5.40 0.04 11.94
CA HIS A 156 5.47 -1.27 12.60
C HIS A 156 6.87 -1.53 13.17
N TYR A 157 7.92 -1.25 12.41
CA TYR A 157 9.30 -1.39 12.86
C TYR A 157 9.60 -0.49 14.06
N LEU A 158 9.27 0.80 13.98
CA LEU A 158 9.57 1.77 15.03
C LEU A 158 8.71 1.55 16.30
N ALA A 159 7.50 1.02 16.16
CA ALA A 159 6.65 0.65 17.30
C ALA A 159 7.25 -0.49 18.15
N ALA A 160 8.07 -1.36 17.55
CA ALA A 160 8.78 -2.43 18.25
C ALA A 160 10.07 -1.97 18.94
N CYS A 161 10.50 -0.71 18.74
CA CYS A 161 11.71 -0.16 19.31
C CYS A 161 11.51 0.27 20.77
N SER A 162 12.56 0.13 21.58
CA SER A 162 12.60 0.72 22.92
C SER A 162 13.00 2.20 22.86
N ARG A 163 12.77 2.93 23.94
CA ARG A 163 13.29 4.28 24.13
C ARG A 163 14.30 4.30 25.26
N VAL A 164 15.49 4.81 24.95
CA VAL A 164 16.55 5.00 25.94
C VAL A 164 16.95 6.48 25.90
N SER A 165 16.84 7.19 27.00
CA SER A 165 17.14 8.62 27.09
C SER A 165 16.46 9.48 26.01
N ASN A 166 15.18 9.23 25.76
CA ASN A 166 14.37 9.86 24.69
C ASN A 166 14.77 9.54 23.24
N GLN A 167 15.77 8.70 23.03
CA GLN A 167 16.16 8.25 21.70
C GLN A 167 15.61 6.85 21.42
N LEU A 168 15.28 6.59 20.15
CA LEU A 168 14.89 5.26 19.71
C LEU A 168 16.09 4.32 19.73
N ALA A 169 15.90 3.14 20.28
CA ALA A 169 16.86 2.05 20.28
C ALA A 169 16.22 0.82 19.62
N CYS A 170 16.49 0.63 18.34
CA CYS A 170 15.94 -0.41 17.51
C CYS A 170 17.00 -1.47 17.20
N LYS A 171 16.61 -2.74 17.29
CA LYS A 171 17.40 -3.83 16.69
C LYS A 171 17.06 -3.93 15.21
N PRO A 172 18.00 -4.35 14.34
CA PRO A 172 17.64 -4.71 12.97
C PRO A 172 16.52 -5.75 12.96
N ALA A 173 15.58 -5.60 12.03
CA ALA A 173 14.47 -6.51 11.84
C ALA A 173 14.47 -7.05 10.42
N SER A 174 14.29 -8.36 10.27
CA SER A 174 14.09 -9.00 8.97
C SER A 174 12.61 -9.37 8.82
N ILE A 175 12.04 -9.07 7.66
CA ILE A 175 10.64 -9.29 7.35
C ILE A 175 10.49 -9.85 5.94
N PRO A 176 9.52 -10.73 5.69
CA PRO A 176 9.14 -11.10 4.34
C PRO A 176 8.39 -9.95 3.66
N VAL A 177 8.67 -9.75 2.38
CA VAL A 177 8.05 -8.72 1.54
C VAL A 177 7.49 -9.36 0.29
N LEU A 178 6.28 -8.98 -0.10
CA LEU A 178 5.72 -9.24 -1.41
C LEU A 178 5.68 -7.93 -2.21
N ILE A 179 6.13 -8.00 -3.47
CA ILE A 179 6.10 -6.90 -4.44
C ILE A 179 5.13 -7.30 -5.56
N PRO A 180 3.82 -7.03 -5.41
CA PRO A 180 2.80 -7.51 -6.34
C PRO A 180 3.01 -7.04 -7.78
N GLN A 181 3.47 -5.80 -7.99
CA GLN A 181 3.77 -5.30 -9.34
C GLN A 181 4.85 -6.09 -10.08
N GLN A 182 5.63 -6.89 -9.38
CA GLN A 182 6.70 -7.72 -9.93
C GLN A 182 6.44 -9.22 -9.72
N HIS A 183 5.36 -9.58 -9.03
CA HIS A 183 5.02 -10.97 -8.66
C HIS A 183 6.17 -11.65 -7.90
N LEU A 184 6.88 -10.89 -7.07
CA LEU A 184 8.12 -11.30 -6.43
C LEU A 184 8.00 -11.22 -4.91
N SER A 185 8.51 -12.26 -4.24
CA SER A 185 8.73 -12.23 -2.79
C SER A 185 10.22 -12.17 -2.48
N VAL A 186 10.59 -11.32 -1.52
CA VAL A 186 11.97 -11.11 -1.07
C VAL A 186 12.01 -10.94 0.44
N ASP A 187 13.18 -11.13 1.04
CA ASP A 187 13.41 -10.69 2.41
C ASP A 187 13.88 -9.23 2.45
N ALA A 188 13.42 -8.50 3.44
CA ALA A 188 13.86 -7.14 3.70
C ALA A 188 14.44 -7.00 5.11
N THR A 189 15.42 -6.14 5.27
CA THR A 189 15.96 -5.74 6.57
C THR A 189 15.75 -4.25 6.80
N LEU A 190 15.21 -3.90 7.97
CA LEU A 190 15.17 -2.52 8.46
C LEU A 190 16.21 -2.33 9.56
N GLN A 191 16.94 -1.23 9.49
CA GLN A 191 17.94 -0.86 10.48
C GLN A 191 17.90 0.64 10.77
N LEU A 192 17.74 1.01 12.04
CA LEU A 192 17.95 2.39 12.48
C LEU A 192 19.45 2.69 12.45
N LEU A 193 19.86 3.66 11.61
CA LEU A 193 21.26 4.08 11.47
C LEU A 193 21.65 5.17 12.47
N GLY A 194 20.67 5.93 12.98
CA GLY A 194 20.90 7.01 13.94
C GLY A 194 19.99 8.21 13.71
N HIS A 195 20.45 9.36 14.21
CA HIS A 195 19.73 10.63 14.13
C HIS A 195 20.61 11.63 13.39
N GLU A 196 19.99 12.46 12.57
CA GLU A 196 20.70 13.55 11.89
C GLU A 196 19.77 14.74 11.68
N GLU A 197 20.37 15.88 11.34
CA GLU A 197 19.64 17.09 10.96
C GLU A 197 19.62 17.19 9.44
N ILE A 198 18.43 17.39 8.89
CA ILE A 198 18.28 17.59 7.45
C ILE A 198 17.53 18.90 7.17
N SER A 199 17.84 19.52 6.03
CA SER A 199 17.03 20.60 5.47
C SER A 199 16.08 20.00 4.42
N SER A 200 14.78 20.12 4.65
CA SER A 200 13.75 19.68 3.71
C SER A 200 12.75 20.83 3.50
N ASN A 201 12.52 21.21 2.25
CA ASN A 201 11.65 22.33 1.89
C ASN A 201 12.02 23.63 2.62
N GLY A 202 13.32 23.89 2.85
CA GLY A 202 13.81 25.08 3.56
C GLY A 202 13.64 25.05 5.08
N VAL A 203 13.15 23.96 5.65
CA VAL A 203 13.00 23.78 7.10
C VAL A 203 14.03 22.76 7.58
N VAL A 204 14.81 23.15 8.60
CA VAL A 204 15.74 22.26 9.30
C VAL A 204 14.96 21.40 10.29
N ARG A 205 15.17 20.09 10.27
CA ARG A 205 14.46 19.12 11.12
C ARG A 205 15.43 18.07 11.65
N GLN A 206 15.23 17.69 12.91
CA GLN A 206 15.83 16.47 13.46
C GLN A 206 15.05 15.27 12.97
N VAL A 207 15.74 14.27 12.44
CA VAL A 207 15.14 13.09 11.84
C VAL A 207 15.85 11.82 12.27
N ASN A 208 15.11 10.73 12.28
CA ASN A 208 15.68 9.39 12.38
C ASN A 208 16.03 8.91 10.98
N LYS A 209 17.19 8.31 10.83
CA LYS A 209 17.66 7.72 9.58
C LYS A 209 17.51 6.20 9.65
N VAL A 210 16.73 5.63 8.78
CA VAL A 210 16.49 4.18 8.70
C VAL A 210 16.89 3.67 7.33
N GLU A 211 17.62 2.56 7.30
CA GLU A 211 17.91 1.83 6.07
C GLU A 211 16.90 0.69 5.91
N LEU A 212 16.36 0.57 4.72
CA LEU A 212 15.58 -0.57 4.25
C LEU A 212 16.36 -1.24 3.13
N THR A 213 16.78 -2.50 3.35
CA THR A 213 17.49 -3.29 2.36
C THR A 213 16.61 -4.44 1.89
N LEU A 214 16.36 -4.53 0.59
CA LEU A 214 15.73 -5.69 -0.04
C LEU A 214 16.83 -6.65 -0.48
N HIS A 215 16.75 -7.91 -0.04
CA HIS A 215 17.74 -8.94 -0.34
C HIS A 215 17.31 -9.75 -1.56
N ASN A 216 18.27 -10.03 -2.43
CA ASN A 216 18.06 -10.84 -3.63
C ASN A 216 16.94 -10.34 -4.57
N PRO A 217 16.84 -9.05 -4.86
CA PRO A 217 15.87 -8.55 -5.79
C PRO A 217 16.31 -8.93 -7.22
N GLN A 218 16.27 -10.22 -7.57
CA GLN A 218 16.81 -10.73 -8.85
C GLN A 218 16.25 -10.02 -10.09
N GLN A 219 15.27 -9.14 -9.92
CA GLN A 219 14.61 -8.45 -11.03
C GLN A 219 14.00 -7.08 -10.65
N VAL A 220 14.32 -6.48 -9.51
CA VAL A 220 13.82 -5.14 -9.20
C VAL A 220 14.43 -4.13 -10.15
N VAL A 221 13.81 -3.94 -11.30
CA VAL A 221 14.23 -2.97 -12.32
C VAL A 221 13.71 -1.59 -11.90
N TRP A 222 14.40 -0.96 -10.97
CA TRP A 222 14.16 0.43 -10.65
C TRP A 222 14.80 1.34 -11.68
N MET A 223 13.97 2.02 -12.46
CA MET A 223 14.32 3.19 -13.30
C MET A 223 15.70 3.12 -13.96
N ASN A 224 16.03 2.02 -14.66
CA ASN A 224 17.32 1.81 -15.33
C ASN A 224 18.53 1.59 -14.40
N ASP A 225 18.36 1.22 -13.17
CA ASP A 225 19.49 0.79 -12.35
C ASP A 225 20.09 -0.50 -12.93
N LYS A 226 21.34 -0.36 -13.43
CA LYS A 226 22.13 -1.47 -13.96
C LYS A 226 23.07 -2.05 -12.90
N SER A 227 22.82 -1.75 -11.63
CA SER A 227 23.67 -2.29 -10.57
C SER A 227 23.58 -3.80 -10.58
N LYS A 228 24.73 -4.45 -10.53
CA LYS A 228 24.84 -5.91 -10.36
C LYS A 228 24.74 -6.31 -8.88
N ASP A 229 24.37 -5.35 -8.02
CA ASP A 229 24.27 -5.58 -6.61
C ASP A 229 23.06 -6.44 -6.32
N SER A 230 23.25 -7.51 -5.56
CA SER A 230 22.17 -8.39 -5.11
C SER A 230 21.27 -7.76 -4.04
N GLU A 231 21.45 -6.47 -3.75
CA GLU A 231 20.74 -5.73 -2.71
C GLU A 231 20.29 -4.38 -3.22
N LEU A 232 19.01 -4.07 -3.00
CA LEU A 232 18.47 -2.73 -3.20
C LEU A 232 18.32 -2.04 -1.86
N ARG A 233 19.03 -0.94 -1.66
CA ARG A 233 19.04 -0.19 -0.38
C ARG A 233 18.36 1.15 -0.54
N TRP A 234 17.50 1.45 0.41
CA TRP A 234 16.79 2.69 0.53
C TRP A 234 17.10 3.32 1.88
N VAL A 235 17.36 4.61 1.87
CA VAL A 235 17.53 5.38 3.10
C VAL A 235 16.30 6.26 3.28
N LEU A 236 15.65 6.12 4.43
CA LEU A 236 14.44 6.83 4.81
C LEU A 236 14.76 7.80 5.94
N TRP A 237 14.40 9.06 5.77
CA TRP A 237 14.46 10.07 6.83
C TRP A 237 13.08 10.31 7.40
N VAL A 238 12.95 10.20 8.70
CA VAL A 238 11.68 10.11 9.42
C VAL A 238 11.62 11.18 10.48
N ASP A 239 10.61 12.01 10.46
CA ASP A 239 10.43 13.10 11.43
C ASP A 239 10.04 12.57 12.82
N GLU A 240 9.90 13.48 13.79
CA GLU A 240 9.51 13.19 15.17
C GLU A 240 8.13 12.54 15.30
N ASN A 241 7.27 12.72 14.29
CA ASN A 241 5.94 12.11 14.20
C ASN A 241 5.95 10.77 13.43
N TYR A 242 7.14 10.21 13.18
CA TYR A 242 7.34 8.98 12.42
C TYR A 242 6.88 9.05 10.96
N ARG A 243 6.82 10.23 10.37
CA ARG A 243 6.46 10.42 8.97
C ARG A 243 7.73 10.47 8.11
N ILE A 244 7.70 9.80 6.99
CA ILE A 244 8.78 9.89 6.01
C ILE A 244 8.78 11.30 5.42
N VAL A 245 9.93 11.98 5.50
CA VAL A 245 10.14 13.30 4.90
C VAL A 245 10.96 13.22 3.62
N LYS A 246 11.84 12.22 3.53
CA LYS A 246 12.69 11.97 2.36
C LYS A 246 13.03 10.49 2.26
N ILE A 247 13.19 10.01 1.03
CA ILE A 247 13.77 8.70 0.70
C ILE A 247 14.81 8.91 -0.39
N THR A 248 15.93 8.19 -0.31
CA THR A 248 16.87 8.03 -1.43
C THR A 248 17.12 6.56 -1.69
N VAL A 249 17.41 6.25 -2.93
CA VAL A 249 17.81 4.91 -3.36
C VAL A 249 19.31 4.90 -3.55
N ASN A 250 20.00 3.96 -2.92
CA ASN A 250 21.46 3.87 -3.03
C ASN A 250 21.88 3.63 -4.49
N ASN A 251 23.00 4.22 -4.88
CA ASN A 251 23.56 4.15 -6.24
C ASN A 251 22.61 4.64 -7.36
N SER A 252 21.63 5.46 -7.02
CA SER A 252 20.70 6.05 -7.99
C SER A 252 20.58 7.56 -7.81
N ASN A 253 20.05 8.24 -8.84
CA ASN A 253 19.73 9.66 -8.81
C ASN A 253 18.24 9.90 -8.49
N VAL A 254 17.61 8.95 -7.79
CA VAL A 254 16.20 9.01 -7.42
C VAL A 254 16.08 9.53 -5.99
N GLU A 255 15.27 10.56 -5.83
CA GLU A 255 14.84 11.08 -4.53
C GLU A 255 13.33 11.13 -4.47
N ILE A 256 12.79 10.78 -3.34
CA ILE A 256 11.38 10.93 -3.02
C ILE A 256 11.29 11.89 -1.84
N VAL A 257 10.51 12.96 -1.98
CA VAL A 257 10.40 14.00 -0.97
C VAL A 257 8.94 14.25 -0.67
N ARG A 258 8.59 14.27 0.60
CA ARG A 258 7.25 14.65 1.03
C ARG A 258 7.02 16.11 0.68
N ASP A 259 5.92 16.39 0.00
CA ASP A 259 5.53 17.76 -0.33
C ASP A 259 5.16 18.54 0.94
N ALA A 260 5.54 19.82 0.98
CA ALA A 260 5.04 20.74 1.98
C ALA A 260 3.55 20.98 1.71
N GLY A 261 2.68 20.29 2.39
CA GLY A 261 1.23 20.41 2.26
C GLY A 261 0.57 20.28 3.62
N ASN A 262 -0.66 20.77 3.75
CA ASN A 262 -1.45 20.76 4.96
C ASN A 262 -1.54 19.34 5.55
N SER A 263 -0.59 19.00 6.41
CA SER A 263 -0.70 17.79 7.21
C SER A 263 -1.83 18.00 8.21
N PRO A 264 -2.85 17.17 8.25
CA PRO A 264 -3.78 17.21 9.37
C PRO A 264 -3.04 16.79 10.63
N VAL A 265 -3.38 17.47 11.67
CA VAL A 265 -2.86 17.53 13.02
C VAL A 265 -2.59 16.17 13.66
N SER A 266 -1.41 16.10 14.29
CA SER A 266 -1.03 15.24 15.43
C SER A 266 -1.54 13.80 15.44
N VAL A 267 -0.65 12.91 15.14
CA VAL A 267 -0.70 11.53 15.66
C VAL A 267 -0.60 11.63 17.18
N GLY A 268 -1.72 11.52 17.86
CA GLY A 268 -1.73 11.28 19.29
C GLY A 268 -0.86 10.04 19.53
N ALA A 269 0.05 10.16 20.52
CA ALA A 269 0.99 9.13 20.90
C ALA A 269 0.42 7.74 20.67
N LEU A 270 1.13 6.92 19.89
CA LEU A 270 0.87 5.49 19.80
C LEU A 270 0.79 4.97 21.23
N SER A 271 -0.43 4.74 21.71
CA SER A 271 -0.69 4.19 23.00
C SER A 271 0.01 2.85 23.07
N THR A 272 0.94 2.76 24.00
CA THR A 272 1.66 1.55 24.40
C THR A 272 0.82 0.30 24.19
N ALA A 273 1.40 -0.66 23.51
CA ALA A 273 0.89 -2.03 23.43
C ALA A 273 0.46 -2.51 24.82
N PRO A 274 -0.67 -3.20 24.95
CA PRO A 274 -1.03 -3.82 26.22
C PRO A 274 0.04 -4.86 26.56
N GLY A 275 0.70 -4.65 27.70
CA GLY A 275 1.59 -5.62 28.28
C GLY A 275 0.85 -6.90 28.63
N LYS A 276 1.53 -8.02 28.40
CA LYS A 276 1.41 -9.38 28.89
C LYS A 276 0.06 -10.07 28.75
#